data_4df420d7ed6ab1074722f5c4e4823a92
#
_entry.id   4df420d7ed6ab1074722f5c4e4823a92
#
_cell.length_a   1.000
_cell.length_b   1.000
_cell.length_c   1.000
_cell.angle_alpha   90.00
_cell.angle_beta   90.00
_cell.angle_gamma   90.00
#
_symmetry.space_group_name_H-M   'P 1'
#
loop_
_entity.id
_entity.type
_entity.pdbx_description
1 polymer ?
#
loop_
_entity_poly.entity_id
_entity_poly.type
_entity_poly.pdbx_seq_one_letter_code
_entity_poly.pdbx_strand_id
1 'polypeptide(L)'
;SGITRICVSTGNIGQSSSFYCKYMRFAEIAKGSFDRESVKKLYKLDDSAAEYRMLKNSEQDCILQLIQFEKNTGRCIRDTANPWDYGYLDIAVQSSDNMKACLDFTAMGYKFFSTPTHYCADWINMDVSEGVMFGPDKLPIAMIQRLKEPIPKIDGYFGNMTDCAQVIRDMDQALKFYGDILGRKLVFDDTMPDGLVDPVVQVPYGTHSRLAMFLTPGYPVVELIHHSIEGTSLKETARPENLGIFATCFKTDDLDGTLQVCSSSGFDVIRESVVHELAPYGKIRSAWVNGPSDTIVEFFQTL
;
A
#
# COMPACT_ATOMS: atom_id res chain seq x y z
N SER A 1 12.10 9.65 5.98
CA SER A 1 11.95 8.20 5.74
C SER A 1 11.03 7.92 4.57
N GLY A 2 11.04 6.69 4.03
CA GLY A 2 10.06 6.20 3.07
C GLY A 2 8.74 5.81 3.73
N ILE A 3 7.95 4.96 3.04
CA ILE A 3 6.76 4.33 3.63
C ILE A 3 7.23 3.44 4.79
N THR A 4 7.11 3.95 6.01
CA THR A 4 7.60 3.23 7.21
C THR A 4 6.65 2.10 7.59
N ARG A 5 5.34 2.28 7.35
CA ARG A 5 4.31 1.25 7.54
C ARG A 5 3.24 1.34 6.45
N ILE A 6 2.69 0.18 6.10
CA ILE A 6 1.44 0.05 5.37
C ILE A 6 0.44 -0.57 6.34
N CYS A 7 -0.67 0.11 6.61
CA CYS A 7 -1.71 -0.34 7.54
C CYS A 7 -2.81 -1.09 6.78
N VAL A 8 -2.98 -2.36 7.13
CA VAL A 8 -3.95 -3.25 6.51
C VAL A 8 -4.92 -3.76 7.57
N SER A 9 -6.19 -3.47 7.39
CA SER A 9 -7.26 -4.09 8.18
C SER A 9 -7.54 -5.50 7.67
N THR A 10 -7.69 -6.46 8.58
CA THR A 10 -7.88 -7.88 8.26
C THR A 10 -9.00 -8.50 9.07
N GLY A 11 -9.72 -9.44 8.46
CA GLY A 11 -10.78 -10.20 9.11
C GLY A 11 -10.26 -11.33 10.01
N ASN A 12 -9.05 -11.83 9.74
CA ASN A 12 -8.39 -12.87 10.54
C ASN A 12 -6.88 -12.65 10.56
N ILE A 13 -6.41 -12.00 11.63
CA ILE A 13 -5.00 -11.59 11.76
C ILE A 13 -4.03 -12.79 11.81
N GLY A 14 -4.47 -13.93 12.36
CA GLY A 14 -3.67 -15.14 12.39
C GLY A 14 -3.45 -15.74 11.00
N GLN A 15 -4.52 -15.83 10.22
CA GLN A 15 -4.46 -16.34 8.85
C GLN A 15 -3.64 -15.40 7.94
N SER A 16 -3.89 -14.10 8.01
CA SER A 16 -3.18 -13.10 7.21
C SER A 16 -1.69 -13.06 7.55
N SER A 17 -1.35 -13.04 8.84
CA SER A 17 0.05 -13.11 9.28
C SER A 17 0.75 -14.37 8.78
N SER A 18 0.09 -15.53 8.88
CA SER A 18 0.64 -16.80 8.39
C SER A 18 0.91 -16.79 6.88
N PHE A 19 0.01 -16.16 6.10
CA PHE A 19 0.19 -16.01 4.65
C PHE A 19 1.45 -15.21 4.33
N TYR A 20 1.58 -14.00 4.90
CA TYR A 20 2.70 -13.11 4.63
C TYR A 20 4.04 -13.69 5.10
N CYS A 21 4.04 -14.33 6.28
CA CYS A 21 5.26 -14.98 6.78
C CYS A 21 5.66 -16.20 5.94
N LYS A 22 4.71 -17.00 5.50
CA LYS A 22 5.00 -18.24 4.75
C LYS A 22 5.43 -17.96 3.31
N TYR A 23 4.81 -16.99 2.64
CA TYR A 23 4.99 -16.82 1.20
C TYR A 23 5.79 -15.57 0.81
N MET A 24 5.84 -14.54 1.67
CA MET A 24 6.46 -13.25 1.35
C MET A 24 7.67 -12.90 2.21
N ARG A 25 8.26 -13.89 2.89
CA ARG A 25 9.48 -13.73 3.69
C ARG A 25 9.36 -12.68 4.82
N PHE A 26 8.15 -12.38 5.27
CA PHE A 26 7.96 -11.55 6.44
C PHE A 26 8.19 -12.34 7.73
N ALA A 27 8.66 -11.65 8.77
CA ALA A 27 8.70 -12.13 10.12
C ALA A 27 7.85 -11.24 11.04
N GLU A 28 7.13 -11.82 11.98
CA GLU A 28 6.47 -11.06 13.04
C GLU A 28 7.53 -10.49 13.98
N ILE A 29 7.65 -9.16 14.02
CA ILE A 29 8.63 -8.45 14.84
C ILE A 29 8.01 -7.85 16.10
N ALA A 30 6.70 -7.64 16.12
CA ALA A 30 5.95 -7.16 17.27
C ALA A 30 4.47 -7.48 17.11
N LYS A 31 3.77 -7.52 18.23
CA LYS A 31 2.30 -7.61 18.31
C LYS A 31 1.79 -6.89 19.56
N GLY A 32 0.52 -6.55 19.56
CA GLY A 32 -0.13 -5.93 20.71
C GLY A 32 -1.62 -5.76 20.47
N SER A 33 -2.24 -4.99 21.35
CA SER A 33 -3.66 -4.69 21.27
C SER A 33 -3.93 -3.24 21.66
N PHE A 34 -5.05 -2.72 21.20
CA PHE A 34 -5.61 -1.45 21.59
C PHE A 34 -6.97 -1.69 22.25
N ASP A 35 -7.17 -1.11 23.42
CA ASP A 35 -8.49 -1.09 24.06
C ASP A 35 -9.47 -0.17 23.29
N ARG A 36 -10.74 -0.18 23.67
CA ARG A 36 -11.79 0.59 23.01
C ARG A 36 -11.55 2.08 23.01
N GLU A 37 -11.00 2.62 24.10
CA GLU A 37 -10.69 4.05 24.21
C GLU A 37 -9.56 4.44 23.25
N SER A 38 -8.52 3.63 23.19
CA SER A 38 -7.41 3.80 22.26
C SER A 38 -7.87 3.69 20.80
N VAL A 39 -8.69 2.71 20.47
CA VAL A 39 -9.23 2.55 19.10
C VAL A 39 -10.10 3.74 18.71
N LYS A 40 -10.95 4.23 19.62
CA LYS A 40 -11.74 5.44 19.37
C LYS A 40 -10.85 6.65 19.05
N LYS A 41 -9.78 6.86 19.83
CA LYS A 41 -8.86 7.98 19.65
C LYS A 41 -8.02 7.85 18.36
N LEU A 42 -7.49 6.64 18.09
CA LEU A 42 -6.53 6.39 17.03
C LEU A 42 -7.21 6.17 15.67
N TYR A 43 -8.33 5.47 15.65
CA TYR A 43 -8.99 4.99 14.42
C TYR A 43 -10.39 5.55 14.22
N LYS A 44 -10.89 6.37 15.17
CA LYS A 44 -12.25 6.96 15.15
C LYS A 44 -13.37 5.91 15.06
N LEU A 45 -13.13 4.73 15.64
CA LEU A 45 -14.11 3.65 15.73
C LEU A 45 -14.65 3.57 17.16
N ASP A 46 -15.96 3.74 17.28
CA ASP A 46 -16.62 3.63 18.59
C ASP A 46 -16.80 2.16 18.99
N ASP A 47 -16.55 1.89 20.29
CA ASP A 47 -16.88 0.64 20.94
C ASP A 47 -16.27 -0.62 20.29
N SER A 48 -15.04 -0.49 19.78
CA SER A 48 -14.24 -1.58 19.19
C SER A 48 -12.86 -1.61 19.82
N ALA A 49 -12.37 -2.77 20.23
CA ALA A 49 -10.96 -3.01 20.49
C ALA A 49 -10.28 -3.53 19.21
N ALA A 50 -8.95 -3.62 19.23
CA ALA A 50 -8.20 -4.16 18.09
C ALA A 50 -6.96 -4.92 18.55
N GLU A 51 -6.57 -5.92 17.77
CA GLU A 51 -5.26 -6.56 17.83
C GLU A 51 -4.43 -6.13 16.62
N TYR A 52 -3.11 -6.04 16.81
CA TYR A 52 -2.21 -5.76 15.69
C TYR A 52 -0.99 -6.68 15.68
N ARG A 53 -0.45 -6.92 14.50
CA ARG A 53 0.84 -7.56 14.26
C ARG A 53 1.68 -6.72 13.31
N MET A 54 2.95 -6.60 13.62
CA MET A 54 3.94 -5.91 12.80
C MET A 54 4.79 -6.95 12.09
N LEU A 55 4.70 -6.98 10.78
CA LEU A 55 5.44 -7.91 9.95
C LEU A 55 6.49 -7.13 9.15
N LYS A 56 7.71 -7.64 9.13
CA LYS A 56 8.83 -7.00 8.43
C LYS A 56 9.62 -8.03 7.64
N ASN A 57 10.01 -7.68 6.41
CA ASN A 57 11.05 -8.39 5.68
C ASN A 57 12.43 -7.91 6.20
N SER A 58 13.39 -8.83 6.36
CA SER A 58 14.72 -8.50 6.91
C SER A 58 15.53 -7.54 6.05
N GLU A 59 15.22 -7.44 4.77
CA GLU A 59 15.95 -6.62 3.79
C GLU A 59 15.34 -5.22 3.59
N GLN A 60 14.22 -4.90 4.24
CA GLN A 60 13.51 -3.63 4.07
C GLN A 60 13.12 -3.02 5.41
N ASP A 61 13.01 -1.70 5.43
CA ASP A 61 12.59 -0.96 6.63
C ASP A 61 11.08 -0.72 6.73
N CYS A 62 10.32 -1.04 5.69
CA CYS A 62 8.87 -0.97 5.71
C CYS A 62 8.26 -2.12 6.55
N ILE A 63 7.26 -1.78 7.33
CA ILE A 63 6.47 -2.72 8.13
C ILE A 63 5.08 -2.86 7.51
N LEU A 64 4.63 -4.09 7.33
CA LEU A 64 3.22 -4.39 7.08
C LEU A 64 2.53 -4.53 8.44
N GLN A 65 1.73 -3.55 8.82
CA GLN A 65 0.93 -3.58 10.03
C GLN A 65 -0.43 -4.19 9.74
N LEU A 66 -0.67 -5.40 10.21
CA LEU A 66 -1.98 -6.03 10.19
C LEU A 66 -2.76 -5.61 11.43
N ILE A 67 -4.02 -5.22 11.26
CA ILE A 67 -4.91 -4.82 12.36
C ILE A 67 -6.24 -5.54 12.20
N GLN A 68 -6.69 -6.21 13.26
CA GLN A 68 -8.01 -6.81 13.33
C GLN A 68 -8.84 -6.07 14.37
N PHE A 69 -9.89 -5.41 13.93
CA PHE A 69 -10.85 -4.74 14.79
C PHE A 69 -11.94 -5.71 15.23
N GLU A 70 -12.39 -5.66 16.49
CA GLU A 70 -13.54 -6.46 16.98
C GLU A 70 -14.78 -6.21 16.13
N LYS A 71 -15.02 -4.96 15.78
CA LYS A 71 -16.14 -4.53 14.94
C LYS A 71 -15.68 -4.19 13.53
N ASN A 72 -15.16 -5.18 12.79
CA ASN A 72 -14.97 -5.01 11.35
C ASN A 72 -16.28 -5.29 10.62
N THR A 73 -16.45 -4.71 9.43
CA THR A 73 -17.66 -4.85 8.63
C THR A 73 -17.70 -6.13 7.82
N GLY A 74 -16.59 -6.84 7.69
CA GLY A 74 -16.39 -7.97 6.78
C GLY A 74 -16.35 -7.58 5.29
N ARG A 75 -16.48 -6.29 4.94
CA ARG A 75 -16.41 -5.80 3.56
C ARG A 75 -14.98 -5.42 3.22
N CYS A 76 -14.53 -5.76 2.02
CA CYS A 76 -13.25 -5.27 1.52
C CYS A 76 -13.39 -3.85 0.96
N ILE A 77 -12.37 -3.01 1.17
CA ILE A 77 -12.34 -1.61 0.69
C ILE A 77 -12.62 -1.54 -0.81
N ARG A 78 -12.09 -2.48 -1.58
CA ARG A 78 -12.25 -2.54 -3.05
C ARG A 78 -13.24 -3.62 -3.53
N ASP A 79 -14.18 -4.09 -2.70
CA ASP A 79 -15.09 -5.20 -3.03
C ASP A 79 -15.94 -4.93 -4.28
N THR A 80 -16.35 -3.67 -4.46
CA THR A 80 -17.16 -3.21 -5.61
C THR A 80 -16.49 -2.12 -6.42
N ALA A 81 -15.22 -1.85 -6.14
CA ALA A 81 -14.45 -0.82 -6.82
C ALA A 81 -13.98 -1.28 -8.20
N ASN A 82 -13.98 -0.34 -9.13
CA ASN A 82 -13.26 -0.53 -10.39
C ASN A 82 -11.74 -0.38 -10.17
N PRO A 83 -10.90 -0.94 -11.04
CA PRO A 83 -9.45 -0.76 -10.96
C PRO A 83 -9.01 0.71 -10.93
N TRP A 84 -9.73 1.57 -11.62
CA TRP A 84 -9.46 3.02 -11.74
C TRP A 84 -10.12 3.89 -10.66
N ASP A 85 -10.81 3.29 -9.67
CA ASP A 85 -11.37 4.05 -8.54
C ASP A 85 -10.25 4.50 -7.60
N TYR A 86 -10.36 5.75 -7.12
CA TYR A 86 -9.29 6.47 -6.41
C TYR A 86 -9.06 5.97 -5.00
N GLY A 87 -7.80 5.69 -4.65
CA GLY A 87 -7.37 5.21 -3.35
C GLY A 87 -6.20 4.23 -3.46
N TYR A 88 -5.82 3.58 -2.36
CA TYR A 88 -4.80 2.53 -2.39
C TYR A 88 -5.26 1.35 -3.24
N LEU A 89 -4.40 0.89 -4.13
CA LEU A 89 -4.69 -0.20 -5.06
C LEU A 89 -4.17 -1.53 -4.52
N ASP A 90 -2.87 -1.63 -4.35
CA ASP A 90 -2.20 -2.88 -4.01
C ASP A 90 -0.88 -2.67 -3.25
N ILE A 91 -0.24 -3.77 -2.94
CA ILE A 91 1.19 -3.86 -2.65
C ILE A 91 1.84 -4.71 -3.74
N ALA A 92 2.96 -4.26 -4.28
CA ALA A 92 3.72 -5.06 -5.23
C ALA A 92 4.89 -5.75 -4.57
N VAL A 93 5.23 -6.93 -5.05
CA VAL A 93 6.33 -7.76 -4.55
C VAL A 93 7.16 -8.31 -5.70
N GLN A 94 8.45 -8.42 -5.47
CA GLN A 94 9.32 -9.15 -6.39
C GLN A 94 8.88 -10.62 -6.47
N SER A 95 8.87 -11.18 -7.68
CA SER A 95 8.57 -12.60 -7.90
C SER A 95 9.74 -13.29 -8.60
N SER A 96 10.00 -14.53 -8.21
CA SER A 96 11.02 -15.37 -8.84
C SER A 96 10.55 -15.98 -10.17
N ASP A 97 9.26 -16.34 -10.22
CA ASP A 97 8.61 -16.99 -11.38
C ASP A 97 7.10 -16.79 -11.27
N ASN A 98 6.58 -15.84 -12.02
CA ASN A 98 5.16 -15.47 -11.98
C ASN A 98 4.25 -16.59 -12.47
N MET A 99 4.67 -17.33 -13.49
CA MET A 99 3.85 -18.41 -14.04
C MET A 99 3.74 -19.56 -13.03
N LYS A 100 4.87 -19.94 -12.42
CA LYS A 100 4.87 -20.95 -11.36
C LYS A 100 4.04 -20.50 -10.16
N ALA A 101 4.20 -19.26 -9.71
CA ALA A 101 3.40 -18.70 -8.62
C ALA A 101 1.90 -18.74 -8.97
N CYS A 102 1.51 -18.32 -10.18
CA CYS A 102 0.12 -18.35 -10.63
C CYS A 102 -0.47 -19.76 -10.59
N LEU A 103 0.25 -20.77 -11.09
CA LEU A 103 -0.21 -22.17 -11.09
C LEU A 103 -0.35 -22.72 -9.67
N ASP A 104 0.68 -22.54 -8.84
CA ASP A 104 0.70 -23.10 -7.49
C ASP A 104 -0.35 -22.44 -6.58
N PHE A 105 -0.48 -21.10 -6.62
CA PHE A 105 -1.48 -20.39 -5.82
C PHE A 105 -2.90 -20.66 -6.29
N THR A 106 -3.12 -20.82 -7.60
CA THR A 106 -4.42 -21.26 -8.12
C THR A 106 -4.77 -22.67 -7.60
N ALA A 107 -3.81 -23.60 -7.61
CA ALA A 107 -4.02 -24.93 -7.04
C ALA A 107 -4.31 -24.91 -5.53
N MET A 108 -3.79 -23.91 -4.79
CA MET A 108 -4.11 -23.68 -3.39
C MET A 108 -5.46 -22.94 -3.17
N GLY A 109 -6.16 -22.57 -4.23
CA GLY A 109 -7.48 -21.92 -4.17
C GLY A 109 -7.45 -20.38 -4.17
N TYR A 110 -6.29 -19.76 -4.33
CA TYR A 110 -6.19 -18.31 -4.49
C TYR A 110 -6.69 -17.88 -5.88
N LYS A 111 -7.28 -16.69 -5.94
CA LYS A 111 -7.77 -16.11 -7.19
C LYS A 111 -6.81 -15.03 -7.67
N PHE A 112 -6.83 -14.81 -8.97
CA PHE A 112 -6.05 -13.78 -9.62
C PHE A 112 -6.99 -12.69 -10.15
N PHE A 113 -6.58 -11.44 -9.94
CA PHE A 113 -7.17 -10.27 -10.56
C PHE A 113 -6.77 -10.22 -12.04
N SER A 114 -5.47 -10.41 -12.31
CA SER A 114 -4.93 -10.59 -13.66
C SER A 114 -3.88 -11.71 -13.68
N THR A 115 -3.85 -12.48 -14.77
CA THR A 115 -2.84 -13.51 -14.98
C THR A 115 -1.51 -12.88 -15.40
N PRO A 116 -0.36 -13.57 -15.18
CA PRO A 116 0.93 -13.07 -15.60
C PRO A 116 0.96 -12.67 -17.06
N THR A 117 1.27 -11.41 -17.31
CA THR A 117 1.39 -10.80 -18.63
C THR A 117 2.81 -10.27 -18.79
N HIS A 118 3.45 -10.60 -19.90
CA HIS A 118 4.76 -10.08 -20.26
C HIS A 118 4.62 -8.75 -21.00
N TYR A 119 5.40 -7.77 -20.59
CA TYR A 119 5.53 -6.52 -21.32
C TYR A 119 6.93 -5.90 -21.12
N CYS A 120 7.34 -5.08 -22.08
CA CYS A 120 8.60 -4.36 -22.03
C CYS A 120 8.43 -2.88 -22.37
N ALA A 121 9.25 -2.05 -21.75
CA ALA A 121 9.35 -0.62 -21.96
C ALA A 121 10.83 -0.25 -22.01
N ASP A 122 11.42 -0.28 -23.22
CA ASP A 122 12.86 -0.15 -23.43
C ASP A 122 13.39 1.22 -22.98
N TRP A 123 12.57 2.27 -23.08
CA TRP A 123 12.95 3.62 -22.66
C TRP A 123 13.21 3.77 -21.15
N ILE A 124 12.73 2.83 -20.33
CA ILE A 124 12.99 2.76 -18.89
C ILE A 124 13.73 1.48 -18.48
N ASN A 125 14.28 0.76 -19.44
CA ASN A 125 14.97 -0.51 -19.23
C ASN A 125 14.13 -1.55 -18.46
N MET A 126 12.82 -1.57 -18.72
CA MET A 126 11.86 -2.47 -18.10
C MET A 126 11.53 -3.64 -19.04
N ASP A 127 11.67 -4.85 -18.53
CA ASP A 127 11.27 -6.10 -19.15
C ASP A 127 10.79 -7.01 -18.02
N VAL A 128 9.48 -7.18 -17.93
CA VAL A 128 8.84 -7.80 -16.78
C VAL A 128 7.69 -8.73 -17.19
N SER A 129 7.45 -9.72 -16.35
CA SER A 129 6.17 -10.40 -16.28
C SER A 129 5.46 -9.92 -15.02
N GLU A 130 4.23 -9.46 -15.16
CA GLU A 130 3.43 -8.97 -14.04
C GLU A 130 2.06 -9.62 -14.03
N GLY A 131 1.56 -9.93 -12.85
CA GLY A 131 0.21 -10.42 -12.61
C GLY A 131 -0.22 -10.03 -11.21
N VAL A 132 -1.52 -9.95 -10.97
CA VAL A 132 -2.06 -9.54 -9.69
C VAL A 132 -2.90 -10.65 -9.09
N MET A 133 -2.49 -11.14 -7.92
CA MET A 133 -3.25 -12.12 -7.14
C MET A 133 -4.04 -11.45 -6.02
N PHE A 134 -5.11 -12.11 -5.57
CA PHE A 134 -5.77 -11.74 -4.33
C PHE A 134 -5.15 -12.49 -3.14
N GLY A 135 -4.52 -11.74 -2.25
CA GLY A 135 -4.07 -12.23 -0.96
C GLY A 135 -5.20 -12.36 0.06
N PRO A 136 -4.87 -12.44 1.37
CA PRO A 136 -5.87 -12.40 2.43
C PRO A 136 -6.79 -11.19 2.30
N ASP A 137 -8.06 -11.39 2.65
CA ASP A 137 -9.09 -10.34 2.59
C ASP A 137 -9.23 -9.68 1.21
N LYS A 138 -8.94 -10.43 0.15
CA LYS A 138 -8.94 -9.96 -1.25
C LYS A 138 -8.02 -8.76 -1.51
N LEU A 139 -7.01 -8.55 -0.69
CA LEU A 139 -6.00 -7.51 -0.95
C LEU A 139 -5.27 -7.84 -2.25
N PRO A 140 -5.27 -6.93 -3.26
CA PRO A 140 -4.49 -7.16 -4.47
C PRO A 140 -2.99 -7.13 -4.16
N ILE A 141 -2.27 -8.07 -4.71
CA ILE A 141 -0.81 -8.20 -4.59
C ILE A 141 -0.25 -8.34 -6.00
N ALA A 142 0.41 -7.30 -6.48
CA ALA A 142 1.09 -7.33 -7.75
C ALA A 142 2.40 -8.13 -7.64
N MET A 143 2.58 -9.07 -8.52
CA MET A 143 3.75 -9.94 -8.59
C MET A 143 4.62 -9.49 -9.77
N ILE A 144 5.81 -8.95 -9.49
CA ILE A 144 6.70 -8.38 -10.51
C ILE A 144 7.92 -9.26 -10.67
N GLN A 145 7.98 -10.00 -11.78
CA GLN A 145 9.15 -10.78 -12.19
C GLN A 145 9.97 -9.98 -13.20
N ARG A 146 11.18 -9.58 -12.83
CA ARG A 146 12.13 -8.96 -13.78
C ARG A 146 12.72 -10.03 -14.69
N LEU A 147 12.73 -9.76 -16.00
CA LEU A 147 13.25 -10.66 -17.03
C LEU A 147 14.59 -10.15 -17.60
N LYS A 148 14.98 -8.90 -17.31
CA LYS A 148 16.22 -8.26 -17.73
C LYS A 148 17.08 -7.92 -16.51
N GLU A 149 18.38 -8.03 -16.67
CA GLU A 149 19.35 -7.73 -15.59
C GLU A 149 19.22 -6.29 -15.03
N PRO A 150 19.43 -6.07 -13.74
CA PRO A 150 19.75 -7.10 -12.74
C PRO A 150 18.51 -7.88 -12.30
N ILE A 151 18.61 -9.22 -12.34
CA ILE A 151 17.54 -10.11 -11.88
C ILE A 151 17.75 -10.36 -10.37
N PRO A 152 16.79 -10.02 -9.50
CA PRO A 152 16.91 -10.27 -8.07
C PRO A 152 17.01 -11.78 -7.78
N LYS A 153 17.91 -12.16 -6.90
CA LYS A 153 17.94 -13.53 -6.37
C LYS A 153 16.87 -13.64 -5.29
N ILE A 154 15.86 -14.45 -5.55
CA ILE A 154 14.72 -14.65 -4.65
C ILE A 154 14.69 -16.11 -4.21
N ASP A 155 14.67 -16.34 -2.91
CA ASP A 155 14.45 -17.65 -2.33
C ASP A 155 12.94 -17.81 -2.05
N GLY A 156 12.30 -18.82 -2.66
CA GLY A 156 10.86 -19.03 -2.63
C GLY A 156 10.12 -18.29 -3.75
N TYR A 157 8.84 -17.96 -3.53
CA TYR A 157 8.00 -17.32 -4.54
C TYR A 157 8.26 -15.83 -4.66
N PHE A 158 8.34 -15.14 -3.51
CA PHE A 158 8.34 -13.69 -3.45
C PHE A 158 9.52 -13.15 -2.65
N GLY A 159 10.02 -12.00 -3.08
CA GLY A 159 11.09 -11.22 -2.45
C GLY A 159 10.55 -9.99 -1.72
N ASN A 160 11.26 -8.88 -1.91
CA ASN A 160 10.92 -7.61 -1.27
C ASN A 160 9.65 -6.99 -1.84
N MET A 161 8.96 -6.17 -1.05
CA MET A 161 7.96 -5.25 -1.58
C MET A 161 8.64 -4.22 -2.47
N THR A 162 8.13 -4.02 -3.69
CA THR A 162 8.66 -3.04 -4.63
C THR A 162 8.00 -1.68 -4.47
N ASP A 163 6.68 -1.69 -4.28
CA ASP A 163 5.88 -0.49 -4.19
C ASP A 163 4.58 -0.70 -3.39
N CYS A 164 3.90 0.41 -3.15
CA CYS A 164 2.52 0.47 -2.72
C CYS A 164 1.83 1.46 -3.67
N ALA A 165 0.93 0.94 -4.50
CA ALA A 165 0.29 1.70 -5.55
C ALA A 165 -0.96 2.44 -5.06
N GLN A 166 -1.18 3.63 -5.64
CA GLN A 166 -2.37 4.44 -5.46
C GLN A 166 -2.93 4.85 -6.81
N VAL A 167 -4.22 4.70 -7.00
CA VAL A 167 -4.94 5.35 -8.09
C VAL A 167 -5.34 6.75 -7.64
N ILE A 168 -4.97 7.75 -8.42
CA ILE A 168 -5.14 9.16 -8.06
C ILE A 168 -5.96 9.92 -9.10
N ARG A 169 -6.71 10.93 -8.61
CA ARG A 169 -7.51 11.82 -9.46
C ARG A 169 -6.68 12.91 -10.10
N ASP A 170 -5.79 13.51 -9.33
CA ASP A 170 -4.99 14.67 -9.70
C ASP A 170 -3.50 14.38 -9.48
N MET A 171 -2.78 14.12 -10.58
CA MET A 171 -1.36 13.80 -10.55
C MET A 171 -0.53 14.97 -10.02
N ASP A 172 -0.85 16.22 -10.39
CA ASP A 172 -0.06 17.38 -9.98
C ASP A 172 -0.18 17.61 -8.47
N GLN A 173 -1.38 17.42 -7.90
CA GLN A 173 -1.58 17.45 -6.46
C GLN A 173 -0.78 16.34 -5.76
N ALA A 174 -0.76 15.14 -6.32
CA ALA A 174 -0.04 14.02 -5.74
C ALA A 174 1.49 14.20 -5.85
N LEU A 175 1.99 14.69 -6.99
CA LEU A 175 3.41 15.04 -7.16
C LEU A 175 3.85 16.09 -6.15
N LYS A 176 3.04 17.14 -5.91
CA LYS A 176 3.30 18.12 -4.87
C LYS A 176 3.37 17.50 -3.48
N PHE A 177 2.44 16.60 -3.15
CA PHE A 177 2.40 15.96 -1.84
C PHE A 177 3.66 15.11 -1.58
N TYR A 178 3.97 14.18 -2.47
CA TYR A 178 5.10 13.26 -2.28
C TYR A 178 6.45 13.92 -2.60
N GLY A 179 6.52 14.78 -3.60
CA GLY A 179 7.74 15.48 -4.01
C GLY A 179 8.07 16.64 -3.07
N ASP A 180 7.23 17.66 -3.03
CA ASP A 180 7.54 18.92 -2.35
C ASP A 180 7.37 18.81 -0.83
N ILE A 181 6.24 18.26 -0.36
CA ILE A 181 5.94 18.20 1.08
C ILE A 181 6.74 17.11 1.76
N LEU A 182 6.76 15.87 1.21
CA LEU A 182 7.50 14.76 1.79
C LEU A 182 8.97 14.71 1.35
N GLY A 183 9.39 15.58 0.41
CA GLY A 183 10.76 15.64 -0.09
C GLY A 183 11.23 14.33 -0.75
N ARG A 184 10.31 13.60 -1.44
CA ARG A 184 10.66 12.37 -2.13
C ARG A 184 11.22 12.65 -3.51
N LYS A 185 12.22 11.88 -3.92
CA LYS A 185 12.81 12.02 -5.25
C LYS A 185 11.92 11.32 -6.27
N LEU A 186 11.34 12.09 -7.17
CA LEU A 186 10.67 11.57 -8.36
C LEU A 186 11.71 10.87 -9.25
N VAL A 187 11.48 9.62 -9.60
CA VAL A 187 12.39 8.81 -10.43
C VAL A 187 11.75 8.37 -11.73
N PHE A 188 10.44 8.44 -11.81
CA PHE A 188 9.68 8.12 -13.01
C PHE A 188 8.40 8.97 -13.04
N ASP A 189 8.05 9.50 -14.20
CA ASP A 189 6.78 10.18 -14.49
C ASP A 189 6.57 10.16 -16.00
N ASP A 190 5.70 9.28 -16.47
CA ASP A 190 5.41 9.15 -17.89
C ASP A 190 4.03 8.53 -18.12
N THR A 191 3.52 8.72 -19.34
CA THR A 191 2.30 8.06 -19.81
C THR A 191 2.67 6.75 -20.48
N MET A 192 2.08 5.65 -20.02
CA MET A 192 2.29 4.34 -20.61
C MET A 192 1.66 4.27 -22.00
N PRO A 193 2.30 3.59 -22.97
CA PRO A 193 1.68 3.29 -24.25
C PRO A 193 0.36 2.53 -24.07
N ASP A 194 -0.61 2.87 -24.90
CA ASP A 194 -1.94 2.24 -24.88
C ASP A 194 -1.84 0.72 -25.01
N GLY A 195 -2.55 0.02 -24.14
CA GLY A 195 -2.58 -1.44 -24.13
C GLY A 195 -1.39 -2.11 -23.45
N LEU A 196 -0.34 -1.37 -23.05
CA LEU A 196 0.85 -1.97 -22.42
C LEU A 196 0.53 -2.58 -21.07
N VAL A 197 -0.10 -1.82 -20.19
CA VAL A 197 -0.44 -2.23 -18.81
C VAL A 197 -1.92 -2.60 -18.62
N ASP A 198 -2.76 -2.30 -19.61
CA ASP A 198 -4.22 -2.53 -19.53
C ASP A 198 -4.59 -3.96 -19.11
N PRO A 199 -3.93 -5.04 -19.64
CA PRO A 199 -4.26 -6.40 -19.23
C PRO A 199 -3.91 -6.71 -17.77
N VAL A 200 -2.91 -6.03 -17.20
CA VAL A 200 -2.48 -6.21 -15.80
C VAL A 200 -3.41 -5.46 -14.87
N VAL A 201 -3.64 -4.17 -15.14
CA VAL A 201 -4.47 -3.31 -14.29
C VAL A 201 -5.98 -3.43 -14.58
N GLN A 202 -6.35 -4.20 -15.60
CA GLN A 202 -7.75 -4.49 -15.97
C GLN A 202 -8.58 -3.23 -16.25
N VAL A 203 -7.98 -2.24 -16.88
CA VAL A 203 -8.69 -1.06 -17.37
C VAL A 203 -9.22 -1.28 -18.80
N PRO A 204 -10.27 -0.56 -19.23
CA PRO A 204 -10.76 -0.63 -20.59
C PRO A 204 -9.66 -0.30 -21.61
N TYR A 205 -9.64 -1.03 -22.71
CA TYR A 205 -8.68 -0.78 -23.79
C TYR A 205 -8.76 0.66 -24.29
N GLY A 206 -7.60 1.29 -24.48
CA GLY A 206 -7.48 2.70 -24.87
C GLY A 206 -7.54 3.68 -23.70
N THR A 207 -7.47 3.19 -22.47
CA THR A 207 -7.28 4.05 -21.29
C THR A 207 -5.83 4.52 -21.25
N HIS A 208 -5.61 5.83 -21.24
CA HIS A 208 -4.26 6.37 -21.03
C HIS A 208 -3.93 6.33 -19.54
N SER A 209 -2.81 5.68 -19.20
CA SER A 209 -2.34 5.55 -17.83
C SER A 209 -1.02 6.28 -17.63
N ARG A 210 -1.01 7.36 -16.82
CA ARG A 210 0.21 8.05 -16.38
C ARG A 210 0.65 7.47 -15.06
N LEU A 211 1.91 7.05 -14.98
CA LEU A 211 2.54 6.51 -13.78
C LEU A 211 3.61 7.46 -13.28
N ALA A 212 3.67 7.66 -11.97
CA ALA A 212 4.78 8.36 -11.32
C ALA A 212 5.30 7.57 -10.13
N MET A 213 6.62 7.51 -9.97
CA MET A 213 7.26 6.75 -8.90
C MET A 213 8.22 7.61 -8.10
N PHE A 214 8.12 7.52 -6.77
CA PHE A 214 9.00 8.22 -5.84
C PHE A 214 9.93 7.24 -5.15
N LEU A 215 11.25 7.41 -5.37
CA LEU A 215 12.26 6.57 -4.74
C LEU A 215 12.33 6.83 -3.23
N THR A 216 12.31 5.76 -2.49
CA THR A 216 12.45 5.73 -1.04
C THR A 216 13.48 4.67 -0.66
N PRO A 217 14.79 5.01 -0.62
CA PRO A 217 15.85 4.02 -0.37
C PRO A 217 15.59 3.18 0.88
N GLY A 218 15.68 1.86 0.75
CA GLY A 218 15.39 0.90 1.82
C GLY A 218 13.91 0.64 2.08
N TYR A 219 13.01 1.26 1.29
CA TYR A 219 11.56 1.14 1.43
C TYR A 219 10.90 0.85 0.08
N PRO A 220 9.64 0.39 0.06
CA PRO A 220 8.85 0.34 -1.15
C PRO A 220 8.70 1.72 -1.79
N VAL A 221 8.65 1.76 -3.10
CA VAL A 221 8.37 2.98 -3.87
C VAL A 221 6.93 3.41 -3.61
N VAL A 222 6.66 4.71 -3.59
CA VAL A 222 5.30 5.22 -3.76
C VAL A 222 5.03 5.23 -5.25
N GLU A 223 4.08 4.42 -5.69
CA GLU A 223 3.60 4.40 -7.06
C GLU A 223 2.26 5.11 -7.17
N LEU A 224 2.16 6.04 -8.12
CA LEU A 224 0.96 6.81 -8.41
C LEU A 224 0.49 6.47 -9.82
N ILE A 225 -0.79 6.13 -9.94
CA ILE A 225 -1.42 5.78 -11.20
C ILE A 225 -2.59 6.73 -11.46
N HIS A 226 -2.55 7.44 -12.59
CA HIS A 226 -3.67 8.25 -13.04
C HIS A 226 -4.18 7.70 -14.37
N HIS A 227 -5.46 7.36 -14.41
CA HIS A 227 -6.12 6.88 -15.61
C HIS A 227 -6.94 8.00 -16.26
N SER A 228 -7.02 8.01 -17.60
CA SER A 228 -7.85 8.98 -18.34
C SER A 228 -9.35 8.74 -18.19
N ILE A 229 -9.74 7.64 -17.55
CA ILE A 229 -11.12 7.32 -17.20
C ILE A 229 -11.44 7.83 -15.78
N GLU A 230 -12.61 8.45 -15.61
CA GLU A 230 -13.03 8.98 -14.33
C GLU A 230 -13.35 7.85 -13.35
N GLY A 231 -12.78 7.91 -12.16
CA GLY A 231 -13.00 6.96 -11.06
C GLY A 231 -13.86 7.54 -9.96
N THR A 232 -14.27 6.69 -9.04
CA THR A 232 -14.98 7.08 -7.81
C THR A 232 -14.00 7.10 -6.63
N SER A 233 -14.09 8.10 -5.74
CA SER A 233 -13.30 8.12 -4.52
C SER A 233 -13.71 6.99 -3.57
N LEU A 234 -12.72 6.25 -3.08
CA LEU A 234 -12.94 5.20 -2.06
C LEU A 234 -12.93 5.74 -0.62
N LYS A 235 -12.98 7.06 -0.42
CA LYS A 235 -12.95 7.72 0.89
C LYS A 235 -13.91 7.09 1.91
N GLU A 236 -15.12 6.77 1.47
CA GLU A 236 -16.16 6.23 2.35
C GLU A 236 -15.98 4.75 2.67
N THR A 237 -15.23 4.02 1.82
CA THR A 237 -14.92 2.61 2.02
C THR A 237 -13.50 2.38 2.56
N ALA A 238 -12.55 3.28 2.31
CA ALA A 238 -11.17 3.21 2.79
C ALA A 238 -11.07 3.59 4.27
N ARG A 239 -11.82 2.89 5.11
CA ARG A 239 -11.89 3.10 6.56
C ARG A 239 -11.31 1.91 7.32
N PRO A 240 -10.79 2.12 8.53
CA PRO A 240 -10.16 1.05 9.32
C PRO A 240 -11.03 -0.18 9.56
N GLU A 241 -12.35 -0.02 9.69
CA GLU A 241 -13.30 -1.12 9.88
C GLU A 241 -13.55 -1.98 8.64
N ASN A 242 -13.12 -1.54 7.47
CA ASN A 242 -13.20 -2.30 6.23
C ASN A 242 -11.85 -2.95 5.92
N LEU A 243 -11.87 -4.12 5.30
CA LEU A 243 -10.69 -4.97 5.08
C LEU A 243 -9.86 -4.48 3.88
N GLY A 244 -8.56 -4.37 4.06
CA GLY A 244 -7.61 -3.91 3.03
C GLY A 244 -6.70 -2.78 3.51
N ILE A 245 -5.97 -2.14 2.58
CA ILE A 245 -5.08 -1.02 2.89
C ILE A 245 -5.92 0.23 3.18
N PHE A 246 -5.82 0.75 4.39
CA PHE A 246 -6.52 1.99 4.76
C PHE A 246 -5.58 3.18 4.97
N ALA A 247 -4.29 2.95 5.23
CA ALA A 247 -3.33 4.04 5.42
C ALA A 247 -1.89 3.63 5.07
N THR A 248 -1.09 4.61 4.63
CA THR A 248 0.38 4.54 4.64
C THR A 248 0.94 5.49 5.68
N CYS A 249 2.08 5.13 6.28
CA CYS A 249 2.65 5.87 7.41
C CYS A 249 4.07 6.33 7.10
N PHE A 250 4.36 7.58 7.45
CA PHE A 250 5.67 8.20 7.29
C PHE A 250 6.18 8.71 8.64
N LYS A 251 7.43 8.34 8.97
CA LYS A 251 8.09 8.87 10.16
C LYS A 251 8.64 10.26 9.87
N THR A 252 8.42 11.19 10.80
CA THR A 252 8.98 12.54 10.80
C THR A 252 9.67 12.83 12.13
N ASP A 253 10.65 13.72 12.12
CA ASP A 253 11.30 14.21 13.34
C ASP A 253 10.61 15.48 13.89
N ASP A 254 9.76 16.12 13.08
CA ASP A 254 8.93 17.27 13.46
C ASP A 254 7.49 17.07 12.95
N LEU A 255 6.65 16.53 13.83
CA LEU A 255 5.25 16.26 13.48
C LEU A 255 4.45 17.55 13.29
N ASP A 256 4.66 18.55 14.18
CA ASP A 256 3.88 19.79 14.13
C ASP A 256 4.21 20.59 12.87
N GLY A 257 5.50 20.73 12.53
CA GLY A 257 5.94 21.35 11.29
C GLY A 257 5.41 20.62 10.05
N THR A 258 5.44 19.27 10.06
CA THR A 258 4.90 18.46 8.96
C THR A 258 3.40 18.71 8.75
N LEU A 259 2.61 18.73 9.84
CA LEU A 259 1.17 18.97 9.77
C LEU A 259 0.86 20.41 9.30
N GLN A 260 1.65 21.40 9.75
CA GLN A 260 1.50 22.78 9.30
C GLN A 260 1.76 22.92 7.80
N VAL A 261 2.81 22.27 7.28
CA VAL A 261 3.11 22.29 5.84
C VAL A 261 2.00 21.60 5.05
N CYS A 262 1.50 20.45 5.50
CA CYS A 262 0.37 19.79 4.86
C CYS A 262 -0.85 20.72 4.78
N SER A 263 -1.27 21.29 5.92
CA SER A 263 -2.46 22.15 5.98
C SER A 263 -2.31 23.41 5.13
N SER A 264 -1.15 24.07 5.15
CA SER A 264 -0.89 25.27 4.31
C SER A 264 -0.82 24.95 2.82
N SER A 265 -0.63 23.67 2.47
CA SER A 265 -0.59 23.18 1.08
C SER A 265 -1.93 22.60 0.59
N GLY A 266 -2.99 22.64 1.43
CA GLY A 266 -4.33 22.18 1.08
C GLY A 266 -4.63 20.72 1.42
N PHE A 267 -3.82 20.09 2.30
CA PHE A 267 -4.04 18.72 2.79
C PHE A 267 -4.48 18.79 4.26
N ASP A 268 -5.74 18.51 4.52
CA ASP A 268 -6.36 18.68 5.84
C ASP A 268 -5.89 17.63 6.84
N VAL A 269 -5.68 18.05 8.08
CA VAL A 269 -5.52 17.16 9.23
C VAL A 269 -6.89 16.57 9.59
N ILE A 270 -7.08 15.30 9.33
CA ILE A 270 -8.37 14.59 9.55
C ILE A 270 -8.42 13.88 10.91
N ARG A 271 -7.28 13.69 11.57
CA ARG A 271 -7.16 13.26 12.97
C ARG A 271 -5.99 13.99 13.61
N GLU A 272 -6.29 14.74 14.64
CA GLU A 272 -5.29 15.43 15.46
C GLU A 272 -4.28 14.49 16.08
N SER A 273 -3.13 15.02 16.50
CA SER A 273 -2.05 14.20 17.03
C SER A 273 -2.45 13.52 18.35
N VAL A 274 -2.18 12.23 18.45
CA VAL A 274 -2.43 11.39 19.62
C VAL A 274 -1.14 10.72 20.05
N VAL A 275 -0.85 10.79 21.37
CA VAL A 275 0.29 10.07 21.97
C VAL A 275 -0.18 8.68 22.41
N HIS A 276 0.58 7.64 22.02
CA HIS A 276 0.28 6.26 22.36
C HIS A 276 1.53 5.37 22.28
N GLU A 277 1.43 4.17 22.83
CA GLU A 277 2.45 3.14 22.69
C GLU A 277 2.18 2.31 21.45
N LEU A 278 3.22 2.04 20.66
CA LEU A 278 3.16 1.19 19.47
C LEU A 278 4.46 0.42 19.28
N ALA A 279 4.49 -0.87 19.60
CA ALA A 279 5.64 -1.71 19.30
C ALA A 279 5.84 -1.87 17.77
N PRO A 280 7.09 -1.87 17.26
CA PRO A 280 8.34 -1.83 18.02
C PRO A 280 8.87 -0.41 18.32
N TYR A 281 8.11 0.65 18.04
CA TYR A 281 8.60 2.04 18.11
C TYR A 281 8.60 2.62 19.53
N GLY A 282 7.91 1.96 20.48
CA GLY A 282 7.68 2.51 21.83
C GLY A 282 6.65 3.62 21.82
N LYS A 283 6.90 4.67 22.58
CA LYS A 283 6.00 5.82 22.68
C LYS A 283 6.12 6.71 21.45
N ILE A 284 5.01 6.92 20.78
CA ILE A 284 4.93 7.77 19.58
C ILE A 284 3.80 8.80 19.70
N ARG A 285 3.90 9.83 18.87
CA ARG A 285 2.80 10.76 18.59
C ARG A 285 2.48 10.68 17.10
N SER A 286 1.22 10.45 16.75
CA SER A 286 0.81 10.31 15.36
C SER A 286 -0.45 11.12 15.03
N ALA A 287 -0.57 11.54 13.77
CA ALA A 287 -1.71 12.27 13.23
C ALA A 287 -2.08 11.74 11.85
N TRP A 288 -3.31 11.97 11.41
CA TRP A 288 -3.76 11.61 10.05
C TRP A 288 -4.01 12.85 9.22
N VAL A 289 -3.53 12.80 7.99
CA VAL A 289 -3.76 13.81 6.96
C VAL A 289 -4.57 13.17 5.83
N ASN A 290 -5.49 13.95 5.27
CA ASN A 290 -6.16 13.61 4.02
C ASN A 290 -5.17 13.81 2.87
N GLY A 291 -4.55 12.73 2.43
CA GLY A 291 -3.57 12.72 1.34
C GLY A 291 -4.21 12.82 -0.05
N PRO A 292 -3.41 12.65 -1.11
CA PRO A 292 -3.92 12.68 -2.48
C PRO A 292 -5.09 11.71 -2.68
N SER A 293 -6.12 12.17 -3.39
CA SER A 293 -7.33 11.38 -3.71
C SER A 293 -8.04 10.80 -2.49
N ASP A 294 -8.08 11.58 -1.42
CA ASP A 294 -8.76 11.26 -0.17
C ASP A 294 -8.18 10.06 0.61
N THR A 295 -6.93 9.69 0.35
CA THR A 295 -6.27 8.60 1.09
C THR A 295 -5.86 9.04 2.50
N ILE A 296 -5.87 8.11 3.46
CA ILE A 296 -5.36 8.38 4.81
C ILE A 296 -3.83 8.22 4.80
N VAL A 297 -3.12 9.31 5.12
CA VAL A 297 -1.67 9.28 5.36
C VAL A 297 -1.41 9.57 6.83
N GLU A 298 -0.74 8.64 7.51
CA GLU A 298 -0.33 8.84 8.91
C GLU A 298 1.09 9.39 8.96
N PHE A 299 1.26 10.48 9.68
CA PHE A 299 2.59 10.94 10.13
C PHE A 299 2.79 10.60 11.59
N PHE A 300 3.98 10.14 11.96
CA PHE A 300 4.31 9.87 13.35
C PHE A 300 5.75 10.26 13.70
N GLN A 301 5.91 10.61 14.98
CA GLN A 301 7.18 10.97 15.62
C GLN A 301 7.39 10.07 16.82
N THR A 302 8.59 9.51 16.98
CA THR A 302 8.99 8.80 18.21
C THR A 302 9.33 9.81 19.31
N LEU A 303 8.89 9.54 20.55
CA LEU A 303 9.05 10.42 21.70
C LEU A 303 10.16 9.95 22.64
#